data_506f2f1d1a6946cf448965ffa29df0db
#
_entry.id   506f2f1d1a6946cf448965ffa29df0db
#
_cell.length_a   1.000
_cell.length_b   1.000
_cell.length_c   1.000
_cell.angle_alpha   90.00
_cell.angle_beta   90.00
_cell.angle_gamma   90.00
#
_symmetry.space_group_name_H-M   'P 1'
#
loop_
_entity.id
_entity.type
_entity.pdbx_description
1 polymer ?
#
loop_
_entity_poly.entity_id
_entity_poly.type
_entity_poly.pdbx_seq_one_letter_code
_entity_poly.pdbx_strand_id
1 'polypeptide(L)' 'MVTLTVELSEELANALAQFVKRVGFSEMRSNAVDDFEAYLIRDALDRVRIGLANAGFSPR' A
#
# COMPACT_ATOMS: atom_id res chain seq x y z
N MET A 1 -12.73 -9.48 -10.10
CA MET A 1 -11.59 -9.13 -9.24
C MET A 1 -10.27 -9.34 -9.96
N VAL A 2 -9.28 -8.54 -9.63
CA VAL A 2 -7.95 -8.67 -10.20
C VAL A 2 -7.01 -9.20 -9.13
N THR A 3 -6.25 -10.24 -9.46
CA THR A 3 -5.22 -10.77 -8.57
C THR A 3 -3.86 -10.41 -9.15
N LEU A 4 -3.01 -9.82 -8.32
CA LEU A 4 -1.65 -9.44 -8.71
C LEU A 4 -0.66 -10.32 -7.98
N THR A 5 0.33 -10.82 -8.71
CA THR A 5 1.45 -11.53 -8.11
C THR A 5 2.72 -10.74 -8.40
N VAL A 6 3.42 -10.33 -7.35
CA VAL A 6 4.60 -9.47 -7.46
C VAL A 6 5.72 -10.11 -6.66
N GLU A 7 6.90 -10.19 -7.27
CA GLU A 7 8.09 -10.68 -6.58
C GLU A 7 8.92 -9.49 -6.10
N LEU A 8 9.22 -9.48 -4.80
CA LEU A 8 10.00 -8.42 -4.16
C LEU A 8 11.11 -9.06 -3.32
N SER A 9 12.30 -8.47 -3.37
CA SER A 9 13.33 -8.82 -2.40
C SER A 9 12.88 -8.40 -1.00
N GLU A 10 13.53 -8.92 0.04
CA GLU A 10 13.22 -8.51 1.41
C GLU A 10 13.37 -6.99 1.60
N GLU A 11 14.40 -6.39 1.00
CA GLU A 11 14.61 -4.95 1.08
C GLU A 11 13.45 -4.18 0.47
N LEU A 12 13.00 -4.59 -0.73
CA LEU A 12 11.89 -3.93 -1.40
C LEU A 12 10.59 -4.13 -0.63
N ALA A 13 10.35 -5.33 -0.11
CA ALA A 13 9.15 -5.61 0.66
C ALA A 13 9.11 -4.79 1.96
N ASN A 14 10.23 -4.68 2.66
CA ASN A 14 10.32 -3.85 3.86
C ASN A 14 10.09 -2.38 3.56
N ALA A 15 10.70 -1.87 2.48
CA ALA A 15 10.54 -0.47 2.10
C ALA A 15 9.08 -0.16 1.76
N LEU A 16 8.42 -1.05 1.01
CA LEU A 16 7.02 -0.87 0.64
C LEU A 16 6.12 -0.93 1.88
N ALA A 17 6.38 -1.88 2.78
CA ALA A 17 5.61 -2.00 4.02
C ALA A 17 5.74 -0.73 4.87
N GLN A 18 6.93 -0.13 4.96
CA GLN A 18 7.14 1.12 5.67
C GLN A 18 6.40 2.27 5.00
N PHE A 19 6.45 2.34 3.67
CA PHE A 19 5.74 3.39 2.93
C PHE A 19 4.23 3.31 3.17
N VAL A 20 3.65 2.11 3.05
CA VAL A 20 2.21 1.92 3.23
C VAL A 20 1.78 2.29 4.65
N LYS A 21 2.64 2.04 5.64
CA LYS A 21 2.37 2.42 7.03
C LYS A 21 2.40 3.93 7.23
N ARG A 22 3.33 4.63 6.55
CA ARG A 22 3.58 6.06 6.79
C ARG A 22 2.76 7.00 5.93
N VAL A 23 2.38 6.56 4.74
CA VAL A 23 1.67 7.42 3.80
C VAL A 23 0.33 7.85 4.39
N GLY A 24 0.07 9.16 4.36
CA GLY A 24 -1.17 9.71 4.86
C GLY A 24 -2.18 9.97 3.75
N PHE A 25 -3.43 10.24 4.13
CA PHE A 25 -4.48 10.51 3.16
C PHE A 25 -4.18 11.75 2.32
N SER A 26 -3.52 12.75 2.89
CA SER A 26 -3.20 13.97 2.14
C SER A 26 -2.25 13.69 0.97
N GLU A 27 -1.29 12.79 1.13
CA GLU A 27 -0.41 12.39 0.04
C GLU A 27 -1.18 11.60 -1.03
N MET A 28 -2.09 10.73 -0.60
CA MET A 28 -2.96 10.01 -1.54
C MET A 28 -3.82 10.98 -2.32
N ARG A 29 -4.41 11.98 -1.63
CA ARG A 29 -5.26 12.99 -2.27
C ARG A 29 -4.49 13.84 -3.26
N SER A 30 -3.28 14.26 -2.93
CA SER A 30 -2.48 15.11 -3.82
C SER A 30 -2.05 14.37 -5.08
N ASN A 31 -2.06 13.04 -5.08
CA ASN A 31 -1.73 12.22 -6.25
C ASN A 31 -2.98 11.63 -6.93
N ALA A 32 -4.16 12.03 -6.50
CA ALA A 32 -5.43 11.57 -7.05
C ALA A 32 -6.10 12.70 -7.84
N VAL A 33 -6.92 12.34 -8.81
CA VAL A 33 -7.64 13.34 -9.61
C VAL A 33 -8.77 13.99 -8.82
N ASP A 34 -9.33 13.26 -7.84
CA ASP A 34 -10.40 13.75 -6.99
C ASP A 34 -10.45 12.96 -5.67
N ASP A 35 -11.39 13.32 -4.80
CA ASP A 35 -11.55 12.64 -3.51
C ASP A 35 -11.93 11.18 -3.66
N PHE A 36 -12.77 10.87 -4.64
CA PHE A 36 -13.21 9.50 -4.86
C PHE A 36 -12.03 8.60 -5.19
N GLU A 37 -11.14 9.03 -6.08
CA GLU A 37 -9.94 8.26 -6.41
C GLU A 37 -9.02 8.12 -5.20
N ALA A 38 -8.92 9.15 -4.37
CA ALA A 38 -8.10 9.08 -3.16
C ALA A 38 -8.59 7.97 -2.21
N TYR A 39 -9.90 7.82 -2.05
CA TYR A 39 -10.46 6.74 -1.24
C TYR A 39 -10.21 5.37 -1.85
N LEU A 40 -10.26 5.26 -3.18
CA LEU A 40 -9.91 4.01 -3.86
C LEU A 40 -8.44 3.66 -3.64
N ILE A 41 -7.56 4.64 -3.72
CA ILE A 41 -6.12 4.44 -3.45
C ILE A 41 -5.93 3.96 -2.01
N ARG A 42 -6.59 4.59 -1.05
CA ARG A 42 -6.50 4.19 0.36
C ARG A 42 -6.89 2.72 0.54
N ASP A 43 -8.00 2.31 -0.06
CA ASP A 43 -8.48 0.95 0.06
C ASP A 43 -7.52 -0.04 -0.63
N ALA A 44 -6.97 0.35 -1.78
CA ALA A 44 -5.98 -0.47 -2.48
C ALA A 44 -4.70 -0.65 -1.65
N LEU A 45 -4.20 0.42 -1.05
CA LEU A 45 -3.02 0.35 -0.20
C LEU A 45 -3.26 -0.48 1.06
N ASP A 46 -4.49 -0.45 1.59
CA ASP A 46 -4.82 -1.31 2.72
C ASP A 46 -4.71 -2.79 2.36
N ARG A 47 -5.13 -3.16 1.16
CA ARG A 47 -5.00 -4.53 0.68
C ARG A 47 -3.53 -4.92 0.48
N VAL A 48 -2.71 -4.00 -0.01
CA VAL A 48 -1.27 -4.22 -0.15
C VAL A 48 -0.64 -4.43 1.24
N ARG A 49 -1.02 -3.63 2.22
CA ARG A 49 -0.55 -3.76 3.59
C ARG A 49 -0.88 -5.15 4.15
N ILE A 50 -2.11 -5.62 3.94
CA ILE A 50 -2.53 -6.94 4.42
C ILE A 50 -1.71 -8.04 3.75
N GLY A 51 -1.49 -7.93 2.44
CA GLY A 51 -0.70 -8.91 1.71
C GLY A 51 0.74 -8.97 2.22
N LEU A 52 1.35 -7.81 2.47
CA LEU A 52 2.69 -7.74 3.03
C LEU A 52 2.75 -8.34 4.44
N ALA A 53 1.76 -8.04 5.28
CA ALA A 53 1.69 -8.61 6.62
C ALA A 53 1.60 -10.13 6.58
N ASN A 54 0.78 -10.67 5.67
CA ASN A 54 0.64 -12.11 5.51
C ASN A 54 1.94 -12.76 5.05
N ALA A 55 2.78 -12.03 4.34
CA ALA A 55 4.10 -12.51 3.91
C ALA A 55 5.19 -12.27 4.97
N GLY A 56 4.84 -11.73 6.13
CA GLY A 56 5.77 -11.51 7.22
C GLY A 56 6.33 -10.09 7.32
N PHE A 57 5.81 -9.14 6.55
CA PHE A 57 6.30 -7.76 6.53
C PHE A 57 5.24 -6.83 7.13
N SER A 58 5.24 -6.74 8.45
CA SER A 58 4.29 -5.92 9.19
C SER A 58 5.07 -4.99 10.13
N PRO A 59 5.42 -3.77 9.71
CA PRO A 59 6.17 -2.82 10.55
C PRO A 59 5.38 -2.44 11.80
N ARG A 60 6.10 -2.24 12.88
CA ARG A 60 5.52 -1.83 14.17
C ARG A 60 5.52 -0.32 14.31
#